data_8acb31258b9b977ac5dcaba2bc208645
#
_entry.id   8acb31258b9b977ac5dcaba2bc208645
#
_cell.length_a   1.000
_cell.length_b   1.000
_cell.length_c   1.000
_cell.angle_alpha   90.00
_cell.angle_beta   90.00
_cell.angle_gamma   90.00
#
_symmetry.space_group_name_H-M   'P 1'
#
loop_
_entity.id
_entity.type
_entity.pdbx_description
1 polymer ?
#
loop_
_entity_poly.entity_id
_entity_poly.type
_entity_poly.pdbx_seq_one_letter_code
_entity_poly.pdbx_strand_id
1 'polypeptide(L)'
;MRWASPVTLRAGWHWFRSLNENPIYLREKGSWGNPNPFYETLRRYSPFVVMGAIVLGLCAGTNPALLGATEDDELFAFICVLCLPGALLSMLTIYGSFMAPALTAPTISMEVDRGTWDILRLTPHSTASILLAKLFGGLARLRIWRVMLALSGFQALMLVLVLAFTAGTTAVPSIFIGLGALIRPWVEVLFAAFIGMYLSTWVKSARLALAGSYVSVVIMKIFSNSAIWLGIWSLFGVDDGGVLTGSILSPAVVYGTAVLLLWWGIVRQASKLSS
;
A
#
# COMPACT_ATOMS: atom_id res chain seq x y z
N MET A 1 -28.73 -17.19 2.72
CA MET A 1 -27.58 -16.46 2.12
C MET A 1 -28.11 -15.21 1.43
N ARG A 2 -28.01 -14.04 2.07
CA ARG A 2 -28.35 -12.76 1.40
C ARG A 2 -27.08 -12.22 0.77
N TRP A 3 -27.03 -12.26 -0.56
CA TRP A 3 -25.98 -11.61 -1.34
C TRP A 3 -26.04 -10.11 -1.12
N ALA A 4 -24.91 -9.50 -0.77
CA ALA A 4 -24.83 -8.05 -0.63
C ALA A 4 -25.19 -7.40 -1.97
N SER A 5 -26.17 -6.53 -1.95
CA SER A 5 -26.53 -5.67 -3.08
C SER A 5 -25.35 -4.81 -3.53
N PRO A 6 -25.27 -4.42 -4.81
CA PRO A 6 -24.14 -3.67 -5.35
C PRO A 6 -23.95 -2.37 -4.58
N VAL A 7 -22.73 -2.20 -4.08
CA VAL A 7 -22.31 -1.02 -3.30
C VAL A 7 -22.32 0.18 -4.22
N THR A 8 -23.33 1.01 -4.14
CA THR A 8 -23.36 2.32 -4.81
C THR A 8 -22.35 3.25 -4.13
N LEU A 9 -21.82 4.25 -4.85
CA LEU A 9 -20.89 5.25 -4.32
C LEU A 9 -21.40 5.92 -3.03
N ARG A 10 -22.73 6.08 -2.88
CA ARG A 10 -23.36 6.57 -1.64
C ARG A 10 -23.19 5.60 -0.47
N ALA A 11 -23.25 4.29 -0.71
CA ALA A 11 -23.01 3.29 0.33
C ALA A 11 -21.55 3.27 0.80
N GLY A 12 -20.58 3.55 -0.09
CA GLY A 12 -19.17 3.71 0.27
C GLY A 12 -18.92 4.89 1.21
N TRP A 13 -19.54 6.04 0.96
CA TRP A 13 -19.43 7.22 1.83
C TRP A 13 -20.06 7.01 3.20
N HIS A 14 -21.24 6.39 3.27
CA HIS A 14 -21.87 5.99 4.53
C HIS A 14 -21.01 4.99 5.33
N TRP A 15 -20.35 4.08 4.63
CA TRP A 15 -19.44 3.11 5.25
C TRP A 15 -18.21 3.79 5.89
N PHE A 16 -17.56 4.74 5.20
CA PHE A 16 -16.45 5.51 5.76
C PHE A 16 -16.88 6.33 6.98
N ARG A 17 -18.07 6.90 6.96
CA ARG A 17 -18.62 7.64 8.11
C ARG A 17 -18.90 6.72 9.29
N SER A 18 -19.50 5.56 9.05
CA SER A 18 -19.75 4.54 10.08
C SER A 18 -18.45 3.94 10.66
N LEU A 19 -17.35 3.93 9.88
CA LEU A 19 -16.03 3.49 10.34
C LEU A 19 -15.48 4.43 11.40
N ASN A 20 -15.60 5.73 11.23
CA ASN A 20 -15.12 6.71 12.22
C ASN A 20 -15.90 6.66 13.54
N GLU A 21 -17.12 6.15 13.53
CA GLU A 21 -17.97 5.96 14.72
C GLU A 21 -17.79 4.55 15.33
N ASN A 22 -17.08 3.65 14.64
CA ASN A 22 -16.87 2.29 15.09
C ASN A 22 -15.86 2.24 16.26
N PRO A 23 -16.25 1.76 17.46
CA PRO A 23 -15.38 1.72 18.63
C PRO A 23 -14.15 0.85 18.43
N ILE A 24 -14.23 -0.20 17.60
CA ILE A 24 -13.10 -1.07 17.26
C ILE A 24 -12.06 -0.27 16.45
N TYR A 25 -12.50 0.53 15.48
CA TYR A 25 -11.62 1.38 14.69
C TYR A 25 -10.93 2.44 15.56
N LEU A 26 -11.67 3.10 16.46
CA LEU A 26 -11.13 4.11 17.37
C LEU A 26 -10.09 3.53 18.35
N ARG A 27 -10.35 2.33 18.85
CA ARG A 27 -9.41 1.57 19.68
C ARG A 27 -8.13 1.24 18.93
N GLU A 28 -8.25 0.68 17.72
CA GLU A 28 -7.10 0.30 16.90
C GLU A 28 -6.30 1.51 16.40
N LYS A 29 -6.96 2.62 16.10
CA LYS A 29 -6.32 3.90 15.78
C LYS A 29 -5.50 4.48 16.94
N GLY A 30 -5.70 3.98 18.17
CA GLY A 30 -5.03 4.47 19.38
C GLY A 30 -5.70 5.70 19.98
N SER A 31 -6.96 5.97 19.64
CA SER A 31 -7.76 7.06 20.21
C SER A 31 -8.47 6.64 21.50
N TRP A 32 -8.51 5.35 21.81
CA TRP A 32 -9.22 4.77 22.93
C TRP A 32 -8.35 3.73 23.65
N GLY A 33 -8.33 3.77 24.99
CA GLY A 33 -7.63 2.83 25.83
C GLY A 33 -6.14 3.15 26.06
N ASN A 34 -5.48 2.35 26.89
CA ASN A 34 -4.04 2.45 27.13
C ASN A 34 -3.29 2.10 25.85
N PRO A 35 -2.45 2.99 25.32
CA PRO A 35 -1.68 2.72 24.11
C PRO A 35 -0.70 1.58 24.37
N ASN A 36 -0.66 0.60 23.47
CA ASN A 36 0.35 -0.43 23.51
C ASN A 36 1.74 0.24 23.32
N PRO A 37 2.73 -0.01 24.21
CA PRO A 37 4.03 0.66 24.20
C PRO A 37 4.76 0.52 22.85
N PHE A 38 4.55 -0.59 22.13
CA PHE A 38 5.09 -0.79 20.78
C PHE A 38 4.57 0.27 19.80
N TYR A 39 3.28 0.58 19.84
CA TYR A 39 2.70 1.58 18.94
C TYR A 39 3.09 3.02 19.31
N GLU A 40 3.34 3.27 20.58
CA GLU A 40 3.81 4.59 21.04
C GLU A 40 5.25 4.83 20.57
N THR A 41 6.10 3.82 20.68
CA THR A 41 7.45 3.82 20.13
C THR A 41 7.44 4.03 18.61
N LEU A 42 6.63 3.25 17.88
CA LEU A 42 6.48 3.38 16.43
C LEU A 42 5.99 4.78 16.03
N ARG A 43 5.02 5.33 16.76
CA ARG A 43 4.50 6.69 16.56
C ARG A 43 5.58 7.74 16.80
N ARG A 44 6.44 7.54 17.79
CA ARG A 44 7.52 8.46 18.15
C ARG A 44 8.60 8.48 17.07
N TYR A 45 8.97 7.31 16.51
CA TYR A 45 10.06 7.20 15.53
C TYR A 45 9.60 7.38 14.07
N SER A 46 8.31 7.20 13.76
CA SER A 46 7.80 7.31 12.39
C SER A 46 8.14 8.63 11.68
N PRO A 47 8.07 9.83 12.32
CA PRO A 47 8.45 11.07 11.64
C PRO A 47 9.97 11.13 11.34
N PHE A 48 10.81 10.53 12.17
CA PHE A 48 12.26 10.47 11.94
C PHE A 48 12.60 9.53 10.79
N VAL A 49 11.91 8.39 10.67
CA VAL A 49 12.08 7.47 9.55
C VAL A 49 11.62 8.11 8.25
N VAL A 50 10.50 8.81 8.24
CA VAL A 50 10.02 9.56 7.08
C VAL A 50 11.02 10.67 6.71
N MET A 51 11.51 11.43 7.68
CA MET A 51 12.52 12.48 7.46
C MET A 51 13.82 11.89 6.92
N GLY A 52 14.30 10.77 7.49
CA GLY A 52 15.48 10.04 7.00
C GLY A 52 15.29 9.55 5.57
N ALA A 53 14.13 8.99 5.23
CA ALA A 53 13.81 8.57 3.88
C ALA A 53 13.78 9.76 2.89
N ILE A 54 13.25 10.91 3.32
CA ILE A 54 13.27 12.16 2.52
C ILE A 54 14.72 12.62 2.28
N VAL A 55 15.53 12.69 3.33
CA VAL A 55 16.95 13.11 3.22
C VAL A 55 17.73 12.16 2.32
N LEU A 56 17.60 10.83 2.52
CA LEU A 56 18.26 9.84 1.67
C LEU A 56 17.80 9.94 0.20
N GLY A 57 16.49 10.17 -0.03
CA GLY A 57 15.96 10.38 -1.37
C GLY A 57 16.50 11.65 -2.03
N LEU A 58 16.61 12.74 -1.26
CA LEU A 58 17.25 13.97 -1.72
C LEU A 58 18.73 13.75 -2.05
N CYS A 59 19.49 13.12 -1.16
CA CYS A 59 20.90 12.81 -1.40
C CYS A 59 21.10 11.88 -2.60
N ALA A 60 20.23 10.89 -2.79
CA ALA A 60 20.30 10.00 -3.95
C ALA A 60 19.94 10.74 -5.25
N GLY A 61 18.90 11.60 -5.21
CA GLY A 61 18.44 12.37 -6.37
C GLY A 61 19.40 13.52 -6.77
N THR A 62 20.23 14.00 -5.86
CA THR A 62 21.21 15.08 -6.13
C THR A 62 22.63 14.56 -6.40
N ASN A 63 22.83 13.25 -6.38
CA ASN A 63 24.16 12.69 -6.63
C ASN A 63 24.40 12.49 -8.14
N PRO A 64 25.26 13.32 -8.78
CA PRO A 64 25.51 13.26 -10.22
C PRO A 64 26.08 11.91 -10.68
N ALA A 65 26.83 11.21 -9.81
CA ALA A 65 27.39 9.89 -10.10
C ALA A 65 26.32 8.80 -10.24
N LEU A 66 25.16 8.95 -9.58
CA LEU A 66 24.04 8.02 -9.68
C LEU A 66 23.13 8.31 -10.89
N LEU A 67 23.14 9.54 -11.39
CA LEU A 67 22.28 9.99 -12.48
C LEU A 67 22.98 9.98 -13.86
N GLY A 68 24.26 9.61 -13.92
CA GLY A 68 25.03 9.63 -15.19
C GLY A 68 25.12 11.03 -15.78
N ALA A 69 25.46 12.02 -14.96
CA ALA A 69 25.43 13.44 -15.29
C ALA A 69 26.05 13.72 -16.67
N THR A 70 25.21 14.19 -17.58
CA THR A 70 25.60 14.86 -18.80
C THR A 70 25.86 16.34 -18.49
N GLU A 71 26.76 16.98 -19.22
CA GLU A 71 27.19 18.37 -19.00
C GLU A 71 26.05 19.42 -19.18
N ASP A 72 24.85 18.98 -19.57
CA ASP A 72 23.70 19.87 -19.81
C ASP A 72 22.91 20.09 -18.51
N ASP A 73 23.08 21.27 -17.90
CA ASP A 73 22.40 21.71 -16.68
C ASP A 73 20.87 21.64 -16.75
N GLU A 74 20.28 21.90 -17.92
CA GLU A 74 18.82 21.85 -18.12
C GLU A 74 18.28 20.42 -18.03
N LEU A 75 18.97 19.46 -18.64
CA LEU A 75 18.59 18.05 -18.60
C LEU A 75 18.73 17.50 -17.17
N PHE A 76 19.76 17.93 -16.44
CA PHE A 76 19.96 17.55 -15.05
C PHE A 76 18.84 18.07 -14.14
N ALA A 77 18.44 19.34 -14.27
CA ALA A 77 17.33 19.92 -13.52
C ALA A 77 16.02 19.16 -13.80
N PHE A 78 15.77 18.80 -15.06
CA PHE A 78 14.59 18.05 -15.47
C PHE A 78 14.55 16.64 -14.88
N ILE A 79 15.69 15.91 -14.92
CA ILE A 79 15.80 14.58 -14.33
C ILE A 79 15.61 14.66 -12.80
N CYS A 80 16.17 15.64 -12.11
CA CYS A 80 15.98 15.84 -10.68
C CYS A 80 14.51 16.06 -10.31
N VAL A 81 13.79 16.92 -11.06
CA VAL A 81 12.36 17.17 -10.81
C VAL A 81 11.50 15.93 -11.00
N LEU A 82 11.88 15.05 -11.93
CA LEU A 82 11.12 13.82 -12.21
C LEU A 82 11.49 12.66 -11.30
N CYS A 83 12.79 12.42 -11.08
CA CYS A 83 13.29 11.26 -10.35
C CYS A 83 13.21 11.42 -8.83
N LEU A 84 13.39 12.64 -8.31
CA LEU A 84 13.38 12.90 -6.88
C LEU A 84 12.05 12.50 -6.20
N PRO A 85 10.88 12.96 -6.67
CA PRO A 85 9.60 12.54 -6.08
C PRO A 85 9.38 11.05 -6.19
N GLY A 86 9.83 10.42 -7.28
CA GLY A 86 9.76 8.97 -7.48
C GLY A 86 10.60 8.19 -6.47
N ALA A 87 11.83 8.63 -6.23
CA ALA A 87 12.73 8.04 -5.22
C ALA A 87 12.15 8.17 -3.80
N LEU A 88 11.66 9.37 -3.46
CA LEU A 88 11.01 9.63 -2.17
C LEU A 88 9.76 8.77 -1.98
N LEU A 89 8.92 8.69 -3.01
CA LEU A 89 7.71 7.87 -2.99
C LEU A 89 8.05 6.38 -2.85
N SER A 90 9.08 5.90 -3.53
CA SER A 90 9.55 4.52 -3.43
C SER A 90 10.02 4.19 -2.03
N MET A 91 10.82 5.05 -1.40
CA MET A 91 11.27 4.87 -0.02
C MET A 91 10.10 4.87 0.96
N LEU A 92 9.14 5.79 0.78
CA LEU A 92 7.94 5.87 1.61
C LEU A 92 7.05 4.63 1.45
N THR A 93 6.96 4.10 0.23
CA THR A 93 6.21 2.88 -0.08
C THR A 93 6.90 1.65 0.52
N ILE A 94 8.23 1.56 0.46
CA ILE A 94 9.00 0.50 1.13
C ILE A 94 8.74 0.56 2.63
N TYR A 95 8.90 1.72 3.26
CA TYR A 95 8.58 1.90 4.67
C TYR A 95 7.16 1.45 5.01
N GLY A 96 6.16 1.94 4.25
CA GLY A 96 4.75 1.57 4.43
C GLY A 96 4.51 0.06 4.29
N SER A 97 5.15 -0.57 3.30
CA SER A 97 5.02 -2.01 3.03
C SER A 97 5.61 -2.88 4.14
N PHE A 98 6.64 -2.43 4.86
CA PHE A 98 7.18 -3.16 6.01
C PHE A 98 6.44 -2.85 7.31
N MET A 99 5.97 -1.62 7.50
CA MET A 99 5.24 -1.23 8.70
C MET A 99 3.78 -1.70 8.70
N ALA A 100 3.13 -1.79 7.54
CA ALA A 100 1.75 -2.25 7.46
C ALA A 100 1.56 -3.68 8.03
N PRO A 101 2.37 -4.70 7.66
CA PRO A 101 2.29 -6.02 8.29
C PRO A 101 2.58 -6.00 9.79
N ALA A 102 3.53 -5.18 10.25
CA ALA A 102 3.84 -5.06 11.68
C ALA A 102 2.63 -4.59 12.49
N LEU A 103 1.77 -3.77 11.89
CA LEU A 103 0.54 -3.28 12.51
C LEU A 103 -0.64 -4.25 12.36
N THR A 104 -0.70 -5.04 11.28
CA THR A 104 -1.87 -5.86 10.96
C THR A 104 -1.69 -7.36 11.31
N ALA A 105 -0.48 -7.90 11.23
CA ALA A 105 -0.22 -9.30 11.53
C ALA A 105 -0.57 -9.71 12.99
N PRO A 106 -0.32 -8.90 14.03
CA PRO A 106 -0.68 -9.29 15.39
C PRO A 106 -2.17 -9.13 15.71
N THR A 107 -2.97 -8.46 14.86
CA THR A 107 -4.32 -8.02 15.22
C THR A 107 -5.32 -9.14 15.48
N ILE A 108 -5.27 -10.23 14.71
CA ILE A 108 -6.18 -11.38 14.87
C ILE A 108 -5.52 -12.45 15.72
N SER A 109 -4.26 -12.82 15.47
CA SER A 109 -3.56 -13.86 16.20
C SER A 109 -3.51 -13.58 17.71
N MET A 110 -3.29 -12.33 18.13
CA MET A 110 -3.32 -11.95 19.54
C MET A 110 -4.71 -12.04 20.16
N GLU A 111 -5.77 -11.75 19.41
CA GLU A 111 -7.16 -11.89 19.90
C GLU A 111 -7.56 -13.35 20.04
N VAL A 112 -7.14 -14.20 19.10
CA VAL A 112 -7.36 -15.65 19.16
C VAL A 112 -6.58 -16.26 20.32
N ASP A 113 -5.32 -15.88 20.51
CA ASP A 113 -4.47 -16.38 21.61
C ASP A 113 -5.02 -15.98 22.99
N ARG A 114 -5.63 -14.81 23.10
CA ARG A 114 -6.27 -14.32 24.34
C ARG A 114 -7.71 -14.78 24.53
N GLY A 115 -8.31 -15.49 23.58
CA GLY A 115 -9.72 -15.89 23.61
C GLY A 115 -10.71 -14.73 23.49
N THR A 116 -10.26 -13.53 23.09
CA THR A 116 -11.12 -12.35 22.96
C THR A 116 -11.82 -12.26 21.60
N TRP A 117 -11.43 -13.09 20.64
CA TRP A 117 -12.03 -13.13 19.31
C TRP A 117 -13.53 -13.47 19.33
N ASP A 118 -13.92 -14.45 20.16
CA ASP A 118 -15.33 -14.86 20.28
C ASP A 118 -16.20 -13.76 20.90
N ILE A 119 -15.64 -13.00 21.87
CA ILE A 119 -16.32 -11.85 22.48
C ILE A 119 -16.57 -10.76 21.43
N LEU A 120 -15.59 -10.48 20.55
CA LEU A 120 -15.75 -9.52 19.47
C LEU A 120 -16.87 -9.91 18.48
N ARG A 121 -17.06 -11.20 18.26
CA ARG A 121 -18.13 -11.70 17.36
C ARG A 121 -19.53 -11.62 17.97
N LEU A 122 -19.65 -11.56 19.29
CA LEU A 122 -20.92 -11.32 19.96
C LEU A 122 -21.41 -9.86 19.80
N THR A 123 -20.54 -8.96 19.32
CA THR A 123 -20.94 -7.59 19.02
C THR A 123 -21.89 -7.54 17.80
N PRO A 124 -22.80 -6.55 17.70
CA PRO A 124 -23.76 -6.44 16.59
C PRO A 124 -23.12 -6.11 15.22
N HIS A 125 -21.80 -6.15 15.14
CA HIS A 125 -21.03 -5.85 13.92
C HIS A 125 -20.77 -7.12 13.10
N SER A 126 -20.86 -7.01 11.77
CA SER A 126 -20.47 -8.12 10.89
C SER A 126 -18.98 -8.40 10.98
N THR A 127 -18.58 -9.66 10.82
CA THR A 127 -17.15 -10.06 10.83
C THR A 127 -16.31 -9.23 9.84
N ALA A 128 -16.85 -8.94 8.66
CA ALA A 128 -16.21 -8.10 7.67
C ALA A 128 -15.98 -6.65 8.18
N SER A 129 -16.96 -6.08 8.89
CA SER A 129 -16.83 -4.75 9.48
C SER A 129 -15.78 -4.70 10.59
N ILE A 130 -15.71 -5.75 11.42
CA ILE A 130 -14.68 -5.89 12.46
C ILE A 130 -13.28 -5.96 11.84
N LEU A 131 -13.11 -6.80 10.82
CA LEU A 131 -11.84 -6.95 10.11
C LEU A 131 -11.37 -5.66 9.45
N LEU A 132 -12.28 -4.97 8.75
CA LEU A 132 -11.97 -3.69 8.11
C LEU A 132 -11.66 -2.59 9.14
N ALA A 133 -12.39 -2.54 10.25
CA ALA A 133 -12.11 -1.60 11.33
C ALA A 133 -10.71 -1.82 11.93
N LYS A 134 -10.29 -3.07 12.13
CA LYS A 134 -8.95 -3.43 12.58
C LYS A 134 -7.88 -3.07 11.55
N LEU A 135 -8.09 -3.41 10.27
CA LEU A 135 -7.17 -3.11 9.19
C LEU A 135 -6.94 -1.60 9.05
N PHE A 136 -8.02 -0.84 8.85
CA PHE A 136 -7.91 0.60 8.64
C PHE A 136 -7.53 1.35 9.92
N GLY A 137 -7.91 0.85 11.10
CA GLY A 137 -7.45 1.38 12.37
C GLY A 137 -5.93 1.25 12.54
N GLY A 138 -5.38 0.08 12.23
CA GLY A 138 -3.94 -0.15 12.19
C GLY A 138 -3.24 0.76 11.18
N LEU A 139 -3.73 0.80 9.93
CA LEU A 139 -3.18 1.62 8.87
C LEU A 139 -3.25 3.13 9.18
N ALA A 140 -4.29 3.60 9.87
CA ALA A 140 -4.42 5.02 10.24
C ALA A 140 -3.27 5.51 11.15
N ARG A 141 -2.57 4.59 11.83
CA ARG A 141 -1.37 4.92 12.64
C ARG A 141 -0.16 5.30 11.80
N LEU A 142 -0.08 4.87 10.55
CA LEU A 142 1.10 5.09 9.69
C LEU A 142 1.32 6.56 9.31
N ARG A 143 0.44 7.48 9.53
CA ARG A 143 0.57 8.94 9.28
C ARG A 143 1.22 9.38 7.94
N ILE A 144 1.67 8.42 7.12
CA ILE A 144 2.35 8.67 5.84
C ILE A 144 1.39 9.05 4.72
N TRP A 145 0.09 8.84 4.91
CA TRP A 145 -0.92 8.91 3.86
C TRP A 145 -0.98 10.24 3.14
N ARG A 146 -0.87 11.36 3.89
CA ARG A 146 -0.90 12.71 3.30
C ARG A 146 0.32 12.98 2.43
N VAL A 147 1.50 12.59 2.92
CA VAL A 147 2.76 12.77 2.19
C VAL A 147 2.77 11.87 0.95
N MET A 148 2.31 10.63 1.10
CA MET A 148 2.20 9.68 0.01
C MET A 148 1.22 10.17 -1.07
N LEU A 149 0.09 10.77 -0.67
CA LEU A 149 -0.87 11.37 -1.61
C LEU A 149 -0.25 12.54 -2.37
N ALA A 150 0.40 13.46 -1.67
CA ALA A 150 1.04 14.60 -2.29
C ALA A 150 2.14 14.18 -3.29
N LEU A 151 3.03 13.27 -2.89
CA LEU A 151 4.11 12.78 -3.75
C LEU A 151 3.60 11.96 -4.94
N SER A 152 2.66 11.03 -4.71
CA SER A 152 2.10 10.22 -5.80
C SER A 152 1.30 11.06 -6.79
N GLY A 153 0.54 12.04 -6.30
CA GLY A 153 -0.20 12.97 -7.14
C GLY A 153 0.73 13.86 -7.97
N PHE A 154 1.77 14.40 -7.34
CA PHE A 154 2.79 15.21 -8.03
C PHE A 154 3.52 14.38 -9.09
N GLN A 155 3.97 13.18 -8.75
CA GLN A 155 4.67 12.29 -9.69
C GLN A 155 3.77 11.88 -10.87
N ALA A 156 2.51 11.54 -10.60
CA ALA A 156 1.55 11.17 -11.63
C ALA A 156 1.32 12.35 -12.60
N LEU A 157 1.13 13.56 -12.06
CA LEU A 157 0.95 14.77 -12.86
C LEU A 157 2.19 15.05 -13.74
N MET A 158 3.38 14.98 -13.15
CA MET A 158 4.63 15.19 -13.88
C MET A 158 4.83 14.18 -15.00
N LEU A 159 4.56 12.89 -14.75
CA LEU A 159 4.63 11.84 -15.78
C LEU A 159 3.66 12.11 -16.93
N VAL A 160 2.42 12.49 -16.63
CA VAL A 160 1.43 12.82 -17.68
C VAL A 160 1.91 14.00 -18.52
N LEU A 161 2.37 15.08 -17.88
CA LEU A 161 2.84 16.27 -18.58
C LEU A 161 4.06 15.96 -19.44
N VAL A 162 5.07 15.29 -18.89
CA VAL A 162 6.29 14.95 -19.62
C VAL A 162 5.97 14.08 -20.83
N LEU A 163 5.21 13.01 -20.67
CA LEU A 163 4.87 12.10 -21.77
C LEU A 163 3.99 12.78 -22.83
N ALA A 164 3.08 13.67 -22.41
CA ALA A 164 2.24 14.41 -23.36
C ALA A 164 3.05 15.39 -24.21
N PHE A 165 4.05 16.08 -23.63
CA PHE A 165 4.80 17.12 -24.30
C PHE A 165 6.06 16.62 -25.03
N THR A 166 6.75 15.57 -24.49
CA THR A 166 8.05 15.14 -25.05
C THR A 166 7.95 13.95 -25.98
N ALA A 167 7.06 13.00 -25.71
CA ALA A 167 7.03 11.75 -26.45
C ALA A 167 6.10 11.76 -27.68
N GLY A 168 5.38 12.86 -27.94
CA GLY A 168 4.41 12.93 -29.04
C GLY A 168 3.32 11.83 -28.96
N THR A 169 3.25 11.15 -27.82
CA THR A 169 2.29 10.07 -27.57
C THR A 169 0.89 10.64 -27.46
N THR A 170 -0.08 9.87 -27.92
CA THR A 170 -1.49 10.24 -27.71
C THR A 170 -1.75 10.43 -26.21
N ALA A 171 -2.59 11.40 -25.86
CA ALA A 171 -2.91 11.73 -24.47
C ALA A 171 -3.38 10.53 -23.64
N VAL A 172 -3.99 9.54 -24.27
CA VAL A 172 -4.58 8.35 -23.62
C VAL A 172 -3.54 7.49 -22.91
N PRO A 173 -2.44 7.00 -23.52
CA PRO A 173 -1.40 6.26 -22.83
C PRO A 173 -0.79 7.01 -21.66
N SER A 174 -0.55 8.32 -21.82
CA SER A 174 0.03 9.17 -20.77
C SER A 174 -0.84 9.23 -19.52
N ILE A 175 -2.16 9.32 -19.67
CA ILE A 175 -3.11 9.29 -18.56
C ILE A 175 -3.07 7.93 -17.84
N PHE A 176 -3.04 6.80 -18.55
CA PHE A 176 -2.96 5.47 -17.95
C PHE A 176 -1.66 5.26 -17.18
N ILE A 177 -0.53 5.74 -17.70
CA ILE A 177 0.76 5.71 -17.02
C ILE A 177 0.72 6.55 -15.73
N GLY A 178 0.16 7.75 -15.78
CA GLY A 178 -0.03 8.60 -14.61
C GLY A 178 -0.94 7.97 -13.56
N LEU A 179 -2.05 7.36 -13.96
CA LEU A 179 -2.93 6.62 -13.06
C LEU A 179 -2.23 5.42 -12.42
N GLY A 180 -1.45 4.66 -13.18
CA GLY A 180 -0.63 3.57 -12.66
C GLY A 180 0.35 4.05 -11.60
N ALA A 181 1.07 5.14 -11.86
CA ALA A 181 1.99 5.76 -10.91
C ALA A 181 1.29 6.28 -9.65
N LEU A 182 0.08 6.83 -9.79
CA LEU A 182 -0.74 7.28 -8.67
C LEU A 182 -1.20 6.13 -7.78
N ILE A 183 -1.71 5.05 -8.36
CA ILE A 183 -2.39 3.97 -7.64
C ILE A 183 -1.39 2.95 -7.06
N ARG A 184 -0.30 2.67 -7.75
CA ARG A 184 0.67 1.64 -7.40
C ARG A 184 1.15 1.70 -5.94
N PRO A 185 1.65 2.82 -5.40
CA PRO A 185 2.14 2.87 -4.02
C PRO A 185 1.06 2.53 -2.98
N TRP A 186 -0.19 2.88 -3.28
CA TRP A 186 -1.34 2.60 -2.39
C TRP A 186 -1.68 1.11 -2.35
N VAL A 187 -1.76 0.46 -3.52
CA VAL A 187 -2.07 -0.96 -3.57
C VAL A 187 -0.92 -1.82 -3.03
N GLU A 188 0.33 -1.38 -3.13
CA GLU A 188 1.48 -2.04 -2.50
C GLU A 188 1.38 -2.05 -0.97
N VAL A 189 1.10 -0.91 -0.35
CA VAL A 189 0.95 -0.80 1.11
C VAL A 189 -0.31 -1.54 1.58
N LEU A 190 -1.41 -1.45 0.82
CA LEU A 190 -2.62 -2.21 1.11
C LEU A 190 -2.37 -3.71 1.03
N PHE A 191 -1.69 -4.21 0.00
CA PHE A 191 -1.33 -5.62 -0.11
C PHE A 191 -0.54 -6.08 1.11
N ALA A 192 0.45 -5.30 1.54
CA ALA A 192 1.25 -5.61 2.72
C ALA A 192 0.40 -5.69 4.01
N ALA A 193 -0.60 -4.82 4.15
CA ALA A 193 -1.54 -4.87 5.27
C ALA A 193 -2.46 -6.10 5.20
N PHE A 194 -2.99 -6.41 4.02
CA PHE A 194 -3.89 -7.55 3.82
C PHE A 194 -3.19 -8.88 4.00
N ILE A 195 -1.95 -9.05 3.51
CA ILE A 195 -1.19 -10.28 3.70
C ILE A 195 -0.84 -10.49 5.18
N GLY A 196 -0.51 -9.41 5.92
CA GLY A 196 -0.32 -9.45 7.36
C GLY A 196 -1.55 -9.97 8.09
N MET A 197 -2.71 -9.41 7.79
CA MET A 197 -3.97 -9.85 8.37
C MET A 197 -4.34 -11.27 7.94
N TYR A 198 -4.14 -11.66 6.68
CA TYR A 198 -4.42 -12.99 6.17
C TYR A 198 -3.62 -14.05 6.91
N LEU A 199 -2.31 -13.88 7.04
CA LEU A 199 -1.46 -14.82 7.76
C LEU A 199 -1.79 -14.86 9.26
N SER A 200 -2.25 -13.77 9.83
CA SER A 200 -2.76 -13.72 11.21
C SER A 200 -3.99 -14.61 11.43
N THR A 201 -4.77 -14.92 10.38
CA THR A 201 -5.90 -15.86 10.48
C THR A 201 -5.49 -17.32 10.40
N TRP A 202 -4.29 -17.61 9.88
CA TRP A 202 -3.78 -18.98 9.73
C TRP A 202 -2.86 -19.42 10.86
N VAL A 203 -2.09 -18.49 11.40
CA VAL A 203 -1.02 -18.78 12.36
C VAL A 203 -1.37 -18.18 13.71
N LYS A 204 -1.40 -19.03 14.76
CA LYS A 204 -1.67 -18.58 16.13
C LYS A 204 -0.57 -17.67 16.69
N SER A 205 0.68 -17.84 16.25
CA SER A 205 1.80 -17.03 16.71
C SER A 205 1.94 -15.73 15.90
N ALA A 206 1.84 -14.59 16.55
CA ALA A 206 2.02 -13.28 15.94
C ALA A 206 3.40 -13.10 15.27
N ARG A 207 4.44 -13.74 15.83
CA ARG A 207 5.81 -13.68 15.28
C ARG A 207 5.91 -14.40 13.94
N LEU A 208 5.32 -15.59 13.84
CA LEU A 208 5.32 -16.36 12.59
C LEU A 208 4.44 -15.69 11.53
N ALA A 209 3.29 -15.14 11.91
CA ALA A 209 2.45 -14.36 11.00
C ALA A 209 3.20 -13.14 10.43
N LEU A 210 3.96 -12.44 11.27
CA LEU A 210 4.77 -11.30 10.86
C LEU A 210 5.91 -11.72 9.91
N ALA A 211 6.67 -12.77 10.26
CA ALA A 211 7.77 -13.27 9.43
C ALA A 211 7.26 -13.71 8.05
N GLY A 212 6.18 -14.49 8.00
CA GLY A 212 5.53 -14.91 6.75
C GLY A 212 5.05 -13.73 5.91
N SER A 213 4.53 -12.69 6.57
CA SER A 213 4.09 -11.46 5.88
C SER A 213 5.25 -10.76 5.19
N TYR A 214 6.38 -10.62 5.87
CA TYR A 214 7.57 -9.97 5.27
C TYR A 214 8.11 -10.76 4.09
N VAL A 215 8.19 -12.08 4.21
CA VAL A 215 8.61 -12.95 3.09
C VAL A 215 7.67 -12.76 1.89
N SER A 216 6.36 -12.78 2.12
CA SER A 216 5.36 -12.59 1.07
C SER A 216 5.45 -11.20 0.42
N VAL A 217 5.69 -10.15 1.21
CA VAL A 217 5.87 -8.77 0.70
C VAL A 217 7.14 -8.69 -0.16
N VAL A 218 8.26 -9.29 0.28
CA VAL A 218 9.51 -9.28 -0.49
C VAL A 218 9.33 -10.03 -1.81
N ILE A 219 8.75 -11.24 -1.78
CA ILE A 219 8.48 -12.02 -2.99
C ILE A 219 7.63 -11.21 -3.97
N MET A 220 6.56 -10.61 -3.46
CA MET A 220 5.66 -9.82 -4.30
C MET A 220 6.34 -8.57 -4.87
N LYS A 221 7.23 -7.92 -4.11
CA LYS A 221 8.02 -6.78 -4.62
C LYS A 221 9.00 -7.19 -5.72
N ILE A 222 9.64 -8.34 -5.60
CA ILE A 222 10.51 -8.87 -6.66
C ILE A 222 9.66 -9.16 -7.91
N PHE A 223 8.55 -9.88 -7.75
CA PHE A 223 7.67 -10.24 -8.87
C PHE A 223 7.02 -9.03 -9.55
N SER A 224 6.69 -7.99 -8.81
CA SER A 224 6.08 -6.76 -9.34
C SER A 224 7.10 -5.70 -9.79
N ASN A 225 8.39 -6.07 -9.91
CA ASN A 225 9.40 -5.15 -10.43
C ASN A 225 9.09 -4.78 -11.89
N SER A 226 9.04 -3.48 -12.18
CA SER A 226 8.73 -2.98 -13.53
C SER A 226 9.70 -3.49 -14.60
N ALA A 227 10.96 -3.75 -14.25
CA ALA A 227 11.94 -4.31 -15.18
C ALA A 227 11.56 -5.72 -15.66
N ILE A 228 10.98 -6.55 -14.79
CA ILE A 228 10.47 -7.89 -15.17
C ILE A 228 9.33 -7.76 -16.16
N TRP A 229 8.37 -6.88 -15.87
CA TRP A 229 7.22 -6.63 -16.73
C TRP A 229 7.61 -5.99 -18.06
N LEU A 230 8.59 -5.11 -18.07
CA LEU A 230 9.15 -4.54 -19.29
C LEU A 230 9.72 -5.64 -20.18
N GLY A 231 10.51 -6.57 -19.61
CA GLY A 231 11.02 -7.73 -20.34
C GLY A 231 9.90 -8.65 -20.87
N ILE A 232 8.86 -8.90 -20.09
CA ILE A 232 7.72 -9.72 -20.50
C ILE A 232 7.00 -9.07 -21.69
N TRP A 233 6.65 -7.77 -21.59
CA TRP A 233 5.93 -7.07 -22.65
C TRP A 233 6.75 -6.94 -23.95
N SER A 234 8.08 -6.74 -23.86
CA SER A 234 8.95 -6.71 -25.02
C SER A 234 9.01 -8.05 -25.77
N LEU A 235 8.91 -9.18 -25.04
CA LEU A 235 8.86 -10.51 -25.66
C LEU A 235 7.57 -10.77 -26.46
N PHE A 236 6.47 -10.10 -26.11
CA PHE A 236 5.21 -10.21 -26.85
C PHE A 236 5.15 -9.35 -28.13
N GLY A 237 6.22 -8.62 -28.45
CA GLY A 237 6.31 -7.82 -29.70
C GLY A 237 5.30 -6.65 -29.73
N VAL A 238 4.90 -6.15 -28.57
CA VAL A 238 4.05 -4.97 -28.45
C VAL A 238 4.86 -3.72 -28.81
N ASP A 239 4.23 -2.72 -29.38
CA ASP A 239 4.85 -1.44 -29.69
C ASP A 239 5.41 -0.74 -28.44
N ASP A 240 6.40 0.14 -28.59
CA ASP A 240 7.12 0.77 -27.46
C ASP A 240 6.18 1.47 -26.48
N GLY A 241 5.12 2.11 -26.96
CA GLY A 241 4.12 2.74 -26.12
C GLY A 241 3.31 1.74 -25.28
N GLY A 242 2.97 0.60 -25.87
CA GLY A 242 2.29 -0.51 -25.20
C GLY A 242 3.18 -1.20 -24.17
N VAL A 243 4.47 -1.41 -24.49
CA VAL A 243 5.47 -1.97 -23.57
C VAL A 243 5.61 -1.08 -22.33
N LEU A 244 5.74 0.22 -22.51
CA LEU A 244 5.86 1.18 -21.41
C LEU A 244 4.60 1.20 -20.54
N THR A 245 3.44 1.30 -21.16
CA THR A 245 2.15 1.32 -20.47
C THR A 245 1.92 0.01 -19.70
N GLY A 246 2.18 -1.12 -20.34
CA GLY A 246 2.07 -2.45 -19.74
C GLY A 246 2.98 -2.64 -18.53
N SER A 247 4.24 -2.22 -18.62
CA SER A 247 5.22 -2.36 -17.55
C SER A 247 4.86 -1.57 -16.28
N ILE A 248 4.13 -0.47 -16.42
CA ILE A 248 3.70 0.37 -15.29
C ILE A 248 2.36 -0.09 -14.72
N LEU A 249 1.40 -0.50 -15.58
CA LEU A 249 0.07 -0.90 -15.13
C LEU A 249 0.04 -2.32 -14.57
N SER A 250 0.79 -3.27 -15.16
CA SER A 250 0.76 -4.68 -14.73
C SER A 250 1.03 -4.86 -13.24
N PRO A 251 2.05 -4.23 -12.63
CA PRO A 251 2.24 -4.32 -11.19
C PRO A 251 1.03 -3.83 -10.38
N ALA A 252 0.40 -2.73 -10.78
CA ALA A 252 -0.77 -2.20 -10.08
C ALA A 252 -1.97 -3.15 -10.16
N VAL A 253 -2.19 -3.78 -11.32
CA VAL A 253 -3.24 -4.78 -11.51
C VAL A 253 -2.96 -6.03 -10.69
N VAL A 254 -1.73 -6.54 -10.69
CA VAL A 254 -1.32 -7.71 -9.90
C VAL A 254 -1.52 -7.47 -8.41
N TYR A 255 -1.09 -6.33 -7.88
CA TYR A 255 -1.33 -5.97 -6.50
C TYR A 255 -2.83 -5.82 -6.18
N GLY A 256 -3.58 -5.16 -7.07
CA GLY A 256 -5.02 -4.97 -6.91
C GLY A 256 -5.78 -6.29 -6.84
N THR A 257 -5.49 -7.22 -7.77
CA THR A 257 -6.09 -8.56 -7.77
C THR A 257 -5.68 -9.38 -6.55
N ALA A 258 -4.41 -9.30 -6.13
CA ALA A 258 -3.93 -9.96 -4.92
C ALA A 258 -4.66 -9.44 -3.66
N VAL A 259 -4.87 -8.13 -3.53
CA VAL A 259 -5.65 -7.53 -2.42
C VAL A 259 -7.07 -8.06 -2.39
N LEU A 260 -7.74 -8.15 -3.54
CA LEU A 260 -9.12 -8.69 -3.62
C LEU A 260 -9.18 -10.18 -3.22
N LEU A 261 -8.24 -10.98 -3.70
CA LEU A 261 -8.15 -12.40 -3.34
C LEU A 261 -7.84 -12.60 -1.84
N LEU A 262 -6.92 -11.82 -1.29
CA LEU A 262 -6.61 -11.85 0.13
C LEU A 262 -7.82 -11.44 0.98
N TRP A 263 -8.53 -10.39 0.59
CA TRP A 263 -9.75 -9.98 1.29
C TRP A 263 -10.79 -11.10 1.32
N TRP A 264 -11.05 -11.72 0.18
CA TRP A 264 -11.96 -12.86 0.11
C TRP A 264 -11.49 -14.02 1.01
N GLY A 265 -10.19 -14.33 0.97
CA GLY A 265 -9.56 -15.36 1.82
C GLY A 265 -9.70 -15.06 3.31
N ILE A 266 -9.43 -13.81 3.73
CA ILE A 266 -9.54 -13.35 5.13
C ILE A 266 -10.97 -13.54 5.64
N VAL A 267 -11.97 -13.05 4.90
CA VAL A 267 -13.38 -13.14 5.31
C VAL A 267 -13.81 -14.60 5.43
N ARG A 268 -13.42 -15.45 4.47
CA ARG A 268 -13.74 -16.87 4.48
C ARG A 268 -13.05 -17.61 5.65
N GLN A 269 -11.79 -17.28 5.92
CA GLN A 269 -11.04 -17.95 7.00
C GLN A 269 -11.51 -17.48 8.38
N ALA A 270 -11.74 -16.17 8.55
CA ALA A 270 -12.24 -15.63 9.81
C ALA A 270 -13.60 -16.21 10.22
N SER A 271 -14.44 -16.58 9.24
CA SER A 271 -15.71 -17.27 9.53
C SER A 271 -15.51 -18.70 10.07
N LYS A 272 -14.40 -19.34 9.76
CA LYS A 272 -14.07 -20.71 10.20
C LYS A 272 -13.39 -20.77 11.58
N LEU A 273 -12.75 -19.68 12.02
CA LEU A 273 -12.08 -19.63 13.33
C LEU A 273 -13.03 -19.83 14.53
N SER A 274 -14.31 -19.96 14.27
CA SER A 274 -15.39 -20.08 15.24
C SER A 274 -16.02 -21.47 15.34
N SER A 275 -15.57 -22.41 14.53
CA SER A 275 -16.00 -23.81 14.60
C SER A 275 -14.95 -24.66 15.34
#